data_bb34f3876e3b5057598fea610bdbf581
#
_entry.id   bb34f3876e3b5057598fea610bdbf581
#
_cell.length_a   1.000
_cell.length_b   1.000
_cell.length_c   1.000
_cell.angle_alpha   90.00
_cell.angle_beta   90.00
_cell.angle_gamma   90.00
#
_symmetry.space_group_name_H-M   'P 1'
#
loop_
_entity.id
_entity.type
_entity.pdbx_description
1 polymer ?
#
loop_
_entity_poly.entity_id
_entity_poly.type
_entity_poly.pdbx_seq_one_letter_code
_entity_poly.pdbx_strand_id
1 'polypeptide(L)'
;MLLNPLHVLIPMRTSIVKSFTWNWPYTPINLAIITVAALVCRWLLRKGINWLIGWMLRRTEKRRSSETTHGGIAIGELTGLNAERQAQRTTTVGRLLSNIGVALIVAIAVMWGFDTVGIQLTPILASAGVAGIALAFGAQTLVKDLLSGLFLIFEDQYGVGDVVEINDIKGTIEDIGLRVTRIRDFDGLIWYIRNGEITTVGNRTQGVATTLTDITVHASEDPLVVMRVLKMVIREVDQDPQFSDSLLETPTVLGVTDITGDQMTFQISTKCVAQTQYDVIRTIRRKVKDAFDEARIRGAF
;
A
#
# COMPACT_ATOMS: atom_id res chain seq x y z
N MET A 1 61.29 -42.31 -39.28
CA MET A 1 61.34 -42.03 -37.83
C MET A 1 59.87 -41.54 -37.47
N LEU A 2 59.08 -42.55 -37.04
CA LEU A 2 57.64 -42.44 -36.84
C LEU A 2 57.40 -42.01 -35.41
N LEU A 3 56.79 -40.84 -35.18
CA LEU A 3 56.27 -40.43 -33.91
C LEU A 3 54.77 -40.68 -33.82
N ASN A 4 54.46 -41.57 -32.95
CA ASN A 4 53.13 -42.09 -32.62
C ASN A 4 52.34 -41.10 -31.73
N PRO A 5 51.17 -40.63 -32.09
CA PRO A 5 50.32 -39.88 -31.18
C PRO A 5 49.34 -40.82 -30.52
N LEU A 6 49.75 -41.46 -29.45
CA LEU A 6 48.87 -42.30 -28.63
C LEU A 6 48.47 -41.63 -27.33
N HIS A 7 47.18 -41.41 -27.24
CA HIS A 7 46.35 -41.50 -26.04
C HIS A 7 46.68 -40.62 -24.83
N VAL A 8 46.09 -39.44 -24.81
CA VAL A 8 45.56 -38.93 -23.54
C VAL A 8 44.04 -38.98 -23.59
N LEU A 9 43.50 -40.17 -23.48
CA LEU A 9 42.14 -40.37 -23.02
C LEU A 9 42.17 -40.17 -21.50
N ILE A 10 41.87 -38.95 -21.06
CA ILE A 10 41.53 -38.68 -19.66
C ILE A 10 40.17 -39.34 -19.45
N PRO A 11 40.05 -40.35 -18.60
CA PRO A 11 38.76 -40.86 -18.24
C PRO A 11 38.08 -39.78 -17.41
N MET A 12 37.08 -39.10 -17.96
CA MET A 12 36.11 -38.39 -17.20
C MET A 12 35.31 -39.42 -16.36
N ARG A 13 35.93 -39.86 -15.29
CA ARG A 13 35.24 -40.63 -14.25
C ARG A 13 34.45 -39.64 -13.42
N THR A 14 33.27 -39.29 -13.87
CA THR A 14 32.25 -38.67 -13.06
C THR A 14 31.80 -39.68 -11.98
N SER A 15 32.62 -39.80 -10.93
CA SER A 15 32.22 -40.52 -9.75
C SER A 15 31.23 -39.63 -8.98
N ILE A 16 29.96 -39.73 -9.36
CA ILE A 16 28.83 -39.12 -8.65
C ILE A 16 28.70 -39.70 -7.22
N VAL A 17 29.37 -40.79 -6.94
CA VAL A 17 29.37 -41.45 -5.64
C VAL A 17 30.78 -41.38 -5.06
N LYS A 18 31.03 -40.47 -4.11
CA LYS A 18 32.06 -40.67 -3.12
C LYS A 18 31.69 -41.99 -2.44
N SER A 19 32.64 -42.92 -2.33
CA SER A 19 32.44 -44.20 -1.69
C SER A 19 31.46 -44.11 -0.52
N PHE A 20 30.31 -44.82 -0.60
CA PHE A 20 29.35 -44.99 0.48
C PHE A 20 30.12 -45.28 1.77
N THR A 21 30.22 -44.30 2.67
CA THR A 21 30.97 -44.41 3.90
C THR A 21 30.00 -44.73 5.03
N TRP A 22 29.74 -46.04 5.24
CA TRP A 22 29.01 -46.50 6.39
C TRP A 22 29.99 -46.64 7.57
N ASN A 23 30.00 -45.67 8.48
CA ASN A 23 30.79 -45.72 9.72
C ASN A 23 29.87 -46.14 10.88
N TRP A 24 29.95 -47.42 11.25
CA TRP A 24 29.27 -47.90 12.46
C TRP A 24 30.12 -47.48 13.70
N PRO A 25 29.50 -46.91 14.79
CA PRO A 25 28.03 -46.64 15.02
C PRO A 25 27.57 -45.21 14.68
N TYR A 26 28.41 -44.34 14.12
CA TYR A 26 28.17 -42.88 13.95
C TYR A 26 27.11 -42.57 12.93
N THR A 27 27.09 -43.27 11.79
CA THR A 27 26.07 -42.99 10.72
C THR A 27 24.64 -43.19 11.17
N PRO A 28 24.26 -44.33 11.83
CA PRO A 28 22.88 -44.50 12.29
C PRO A 28 22.51 -43.55 13.43
N ILE A 29 23.46 -43.17 14.29
CA ILE A 29 23.24 -42.18 15.35
C ILE A 29 22.94 -40.82 14.76
N ASN A 30 23.72 -40.34 13.75
CA ASN A 30 23.47 -39.08 13.10
C ASN A 30 22.13 -39.05 12.35
N LEU A 31 21.76 -40.11 11.65
CA LEU A 31 20.45 -40.25 11.01
C LEU A 31 19.30 -40.19 12.04
N ALA A 32 19.47 -40.85 13.17
CA ALA A 32 18.48 -40.77 14.25
C ALA A 32 18.35 -39.36 14.82
N ILE A 33 19.47 -38.64 15.02
CA ILE A 33 19.49 -37.23 15.48
C ILE A 33 18.78 -36.33 14.48
N ILE A 34 19.09 -36.44 13.17
CA ILE A 34 18.46 -35.66 12.10
C ILE A 34 16.95 -35.88 12.07
N THR A 35 16.53 -37.17 12.17
CA THR A 35 15.12 -37.53 12.18
C THR A 35 14.37 -36.96 13.40
N VAL A 36 14.97 -37.09 14.59
CA VAL A 36 14.40 -36.51 15.82
C VAL A 36 14.34 -34.99 15.72
N ALA A 37 15.42 -34.34 15.26
CA ALA A 37 15.44 -32.89 15.06
C ALA A 37 14.36 -32.41 14.07
N ALA A 38 14.18 -33.09 12.94
CA ALA A 38 13.12 -32.81 11.97
C ALA A 38 11.71 -32.95 12.56
N LEU A 39 11.49 -34.01 13.36
CA LEU A 39 10.20 -34.22 14.04
C LEU A 39 9.92 -33.13 15.08
N VAL A 40 10.91 -32.75 15.86
CA VAL A 40 10.79 -31.65 16.84
C VAL A 40 10.52 -30.31 16.12
N CYS A 41 11.29 -29.98 15.09
CA CYS A 41 11.04 -28.77 14.28
C CYS A 41 9.63 -28.77 13.67
N ARG A 42 9.18 -29.89 13.10
CA ARG A 42 7.82 -30.03 12.58
C ARG A 42 6.76 -29.82 13.65
N TRP A 43 6.96 -30.39 14.86
CA TRP A 43 6.04 -30.24 15.97
C TRP A 43 5.99 -28.77 16.46
N LEU A 44 7.16 -28.13 16.64
CA LEU A 44 7.27 -26.72 17.02
C LEU A 44 6.59 -25.81 16.02
N LEU A 45 6.83 -26.02 14.72
CA LEU A 45 6.24 -25.23 13.63
C LEU A 45 4.71 -25.34 13.64
N ARG A 46 4.17 -26.55 13.75
CA ARG A 46 2.72 -26.77 13.83
C ARG A 46 2.11 -26.14 15.07
N LYS A 47 2.77 -26.32 16.22
CA LYS A 47 2.31 -25.74 17.49
C LYS A 47 2.34 -24.21 17.43
N GLY A 48 3.40 -23.61 16.87
CA GLY A 48 3.54 -22.18 16.70
C GLY A 48 2.46 -21.58 15.78
N ILE A 49 2.21 -22.21 14.62
CA ILE A 49 1.16 -21.75 13.70
C ILE A 49 -0.24 -21.88 14.34
N ASN A 50 -0.54 -22.99 15.00
CA ASN A 50 -1.82 -23.16 15.68
C ASN A 50 -2.01 -22.18 16.83
N TRP A 51 -0.95 -21.86 17.58
CA TRP A 51 -0.99 -20.85 18.63
C TRP A 51 -1.23 -19.45 18.04
N LEU A 52 -0.55 -19.11 16.94
CA LEU A 52 -0.71 -17.82 16.25
C LEU A 52 -2.13 -17.64 15.70
N ILE A 53 -2.67 -18.67 15.05
CA ILE A 53 -4.06 -18.66 14.55
C ILE A 53 -5.04 -18.49 15.72
N GLY A 54 -4.88 -19.24 16.80
CA GLY A 54 -5.73 -19.15 17.98
C GLY A 54 -5.66 -17.77 18.66
N TRP A 55 -4.48 -17.14 18.69
CA TRP A 55 -4.30 -15.81 19.22
C TRP A 55 -4.98 -14.72 18.35
N MET A 56 -4.86 -14.82 17.02
CA MET A 56 -5.55 -13.92 16.07
C MET A 56 -7.06 -14.02 16.21
N LEU A 57 -7.63 -15.24 16.29
CA LEU A 57 -9.07 -15.46 16.42
C LEU A 57 -9.61 -14.88 17.74
N ARG A 58 -8.90 -15.06 18.86
CA ARG A 58 -9.30 -14.52 20.17
C ARG A 58 -9.30 -12.99 20.23
N ARG A 59 -8.41 -12.32 19.49
CA ARG A 59 -8.40 -10.85 19.39
C ARG A 59 -9.62 -10.31 18.65
N THR A 60 -10.10 -11.03 17.65
CA THR A 60 -11.28 -10.65 16.87
C THR A 60 -12.57 -10.77 17.72
N GLU A 61 -12.67 -11.80 18.54
CA GLU A 61 -13.79 -12.00 19.48
C GLU A 61 -13.87 -10.91 20.57
N LYS A 62 -12.72 -10.49 21.13
CA LYS A 62 -12.69 -9.42 22.15
C LYS A 62 -13.13 -8.05 21.61
N ARG A 63 -12.89 -7.73 20.34
CA ARG A 63 -13.42 -6.52 19.73
C ARG A 63 -14.95 -6.56 19.53
N ARG A 64 -15.52 -7.74 19.29
CA ARG A 64 -16.95 -7.95 19.14
C ARG A 64 -17.74 -7.67 20.43
N SER A 65 -17.23 -8.04 21.59
CA SER A 65 -17.91 -7.85 22.88
C SER A 65 -17.99 -6.39 23.34
N SER A 66 -17.22 -5.48 22.73
CA SER A 66 -17.30 -4.03 23.04
C SER A 66 -18.22 -3.25 22.08
N GLU A 67 -18.57 -3.77 20.92
CA GLU A 67 -19.43 -3.09 19.94
C GLU A 67 -20.93 -3.44 20.02
N THR A 68 -21.30 -4.42 20.82
CA THR A 68 -22.69 -4.95 20.90
C THR A 68 -23.63 -4.09 21.77
N THR A 69 -23.24 -2.90 22.21
CA THR A 69 -24.04 -2.11 23.18
C THR A 69 -24.97 -1.08 22.53
N HIS A 70 -24.86 -0.77 21.24
CA HIS A 70 -25.80 0.19 20.63
C HIS A 70 -26.17 -0.19 19.17
N GLY A 71 -27.37 -0.74 19.01
CA GLY A 71 -28.23 -0.57 17.84
C GLY A 71 -28.05 -1.52 16.65
N GLY A 72 -29.02 -2.43 16.47
CA GLY A 72 -29.41 -2.91 15.15
C GLY A 72 -29.10 -4.37 14.81
N ILE A 73 -30.13 -5.23 14.92
CA ILE A 73 -30.12 -6.67 14.60
C ILE A 73 -29.72 -6.96 13.13
N ALA A 74 -29.98 -6.04 12.20
CA ALA A 74 -29.70 -6.24 10.76
C ALA A 74 -28.22 -6.10 10.38
N ILE A 75 -27.44 -5.31 11.11
CA ILE A 75 -25.99 -5.13 10.86
C ILE A 75 -25.20 -6.32 11.42
N GLY A 76 -25.71 -6.96 12.47
CA GLY A 76 -25.08 -8.13 13.11
C GLY A 76 -24.98 -9.35 12.20
N GLU A 77 -25.95 -9.56 11.31
CA GLU A 77 -25.98 -10.71 10.40
C GLU A 77 -24.97 -10.57 9.25
N LEU A 78 -24.82 -9.37 8.69
CA LEU A 78 -23.81 -9.07 7.66
C LEU A 78 -22.38 -9.13 8.22
N THR A 79 -22.17 -8.68 9.45
CA THR A 79 -20.87 -8.78 10.14
C THR A 79 -20.56 -10.22 10.55
N GLY A 80 -21.56 -11.05 10.83
CA GLY A 80 -21.41 -12.50 11.12
C GLY A 80 -20.83 -13.25 9.94
N LEU A 81 -21.38 -13.09 8.76
CA LEU A 81 -20.93 -13.74 7.53
C LEU A 81 -19.49 -13.32 7.13
N ASN A 82 -19.12 -12.07 7.37
CA ASN A 82 -17.77 -11.59 7.10
C ASN A 82 -16.73 -12.18 8.07
N ALA A 83 -17.10 -12.36 9.34
CA ALA A 83 -16.21 -12.96 10.34
C ALA A 83 -15.96 -14.47 10.09
N GLU A 84 -16.98 -15.21 9.67
CA GLU A 84 -16.80 -16.62 9.31
C GLU A 84 -15.92 -16.79 8.08
N ARG A 85 -16.11 -15.97 7.04
CA ARG A 85 -15.25 -15.94 5.87
C ARG A 85 -13.80 -15.59 6.21
N GLN A 86 -13.60 -14.65 7.14
CA GLN A 86 -12.27 -14.27 7.60
C GLN A 86 -11.60 -15.37 8.40
N ALA A 87 -12.32 -16.06 9.28
CA ALA A 87 -11.81 -17.21 10.03
C ALA A 87 -11.43 -18.38 9.11
N GLN A 88 -12.26 -18.69 8.10
CA GLN A 88 -11.96 -19.72 7.11
C GLN A 88 -10.71 -19.38 6.28
N ARG A 89 -10.56 -18.15 5.84
CA ARG A 89 -9.36 -17.68 5.11
C ARG A 89 -8.11 -17.80 5.97
N THR A 90 -8.15 -17.36 7.22
CA THR A 90 -7.01 -17.41 8.15
C THR A 90 -6.58 -18.86 8.40
N THR A 91 -7.53 -19.79 8.59
CA THR A 91 -7.20 -21.21 8.79
C THR A 91 -6.64 -21.87 7.54
N THR A 92 -7.14 -21.51 6.35
CA THR A 92 -6.64 -22.04 5.07
C THR A 92 -5.21 -21.56 4.80
N VAL A 93 -4.94 -20.27 4.97
CA VAL A 93 -3.59 -19.70 4.82
C VAL A 93 -2.62 -20.33 5.83
N GLY A 94 -3.04 -20.47 7.08
CA GLY A 94 -2.22 -21.12 8.12
C GLY A 94 -1.86 -22.58 7.78
N ARG A 95 -2.81 -23.33 7.22
CA ARG A 95 -2.55 -24.71 6.75
C ARG A 95 -1.58 -24.74 5.58
N LEU A 96 -1.73 -23.83 4.61
CA LEU A 96 -0.79 -23.73 3.48
C LEU A 96 0.62 -23.39 3.93
N LEU A 97 0.79 -22.40 4.81
CA LEU A 97 2.09 -22.06 5.38
C LEU A 97 2.70 -23.23 6.17
N SER A 98 1.88 -23.93 6.95
CA SER A 98 2.31 -25.13 7.68
C SER A 98 2.83 -26.22 6.73
N ASN A 99 2.11 -26.48 5.64
CA ASN A 99 2.50 -27.51 4.69
C ASN A 99 3.80 -27.14 3.96
N ILE A 100 3.95 -25.88 3.54
CA ILE A 100 5.18 -25.38 2.92
C ILE A 100 6.35 -25.49 3.91
N GLY A 101 6.17 -25.04 5.16
CA GLY A 101 7.20 -25.13 6.18
C GLY A 101 7.61 -26.57 6.50
N VAL A 102 6.63 -27.49 6.58
CA VAL A 102 6.91 -28.93 6.77
C VAL A 102 7.66 -29.52 5.57
N ALA A 103 7.27 -29.19 4.33
CA ALA A 103 7.96 -29.65 3.14
C ALA A 103 9.43 -29.17 3.12
N LEU A 104 9.69 -27.93 3.53
CA LEU A 104 11.04 -27.38 3.63
C LEU A 104 11.90 -28.11 4.70
N ILE A 105 11.31 -28.34 5.89
CA ILE A 105 12.00 -29.10 6.95
C ILE A 105 12.35 -30.52 6.48
N VAL A 106 11.41 -31.19 5.80
CA VAL A 106 11.66 -32.53 5.25
C VAL A 106 12.75 -32.51 4.18
N ALA A 107 12.73 -31.52 3.26
CA ALA A 107 13.74 -31.39 2.23
C ALA A 107 15.15 -31.19 2.84
N ILE A 108 15.28 -30.32 3.85
CA ILE A 108 16.57 -30.09 4.56
C ILE A 108 17.01 -31.36 5.29
N ALA A 109 16.09 -32.07 5.98
CA ALA A 109 16.42 -33.30 6.69
C ALA A 109 16.89 -34.42 5.74
N VAL A 110 16.25 -34.55 4.57
CA VAL A 110 16.66 -35.50 3.53
C VAL A 110 18.05 -35.15 2.97
N MET A 111 18.33 -33.87 2.73
CA MET A 111 19.64 -33.43 2.27
C MET A 111 20.73 -33.75 3.29
N TRP A 112 20.52 -33.47 4.57
CA TRP A 112 21.46 -33.83 5.62
C TRP A 112 21.64 -35.35 5.76
N GLY A 113 20.54 -36.11 5.57
CA GLY A 113 20.59 -37.54 5.51
C GLY A 113 21.50 -38.08 4.39
N PHE A 114 21.40 -37.50 3.19
CA PHE A 114 22.26 -37.84 2.04
C PHE A 114 23.72 -37.52 2.32
N ASP A 115 24.03 -36.36 2.91
CA ASP A 115 25.38 -35.98 3.30
C ASP A 115 25.98 -36.97 4.29
N THR A 116 25.21 -37.39 5.29
CA THR A 116 25.63 -38.36 6.31
C THR A 116 26.01 -39.72 5.72
N VAL A 117 25.34 -40.13 4.62
CA VAL A 117 25.60 -41.39 3.90
C VAL A 117 26.72 -41.25 2.84
N GLY A 118 27.26 -40.00 2.62
CA GLY A 118 28.35 -39.72 1.69
C GLY A 118 27.88 -39.46 0.25
N ILE A 119 26.61 -39.20 0.03
CA ILE A 119 26.10 -38.79 -1.28
C ILE A 119 26.50 -37.34 -1.55
N GLN A 120 27.05 -37.07 -2.73
CA GLN A 120 27.44 -35.71 -3.11
C GLN A 120 26.23 -34.83 -3.30
N LEU A 121 26.12 -33.77 -2.49
CA LEU A 121 24.99 -32.80 -2.56
C LEU A 121 25.16 -31.75 -3.66
N THR A 122 26.34 -31.60 -4.24
CA THR A 122 26.65 -30.55 -5.24
C THR A 122 25.64 -30.47 -6.40
N PRO A 123 25.24 -31.58 -7.06
CA PRO A 123 24.25 -31.50 -8.13
C PRO A 123 22.85 -31.12 -7.63
N ILE A 124 22.50 -31.61 -6.43
CA ILE A 124 21.20 -31.31 -5.79
C ILE A 124 21.15 -29.82 -5.42
N LEU A 125 22.20 -29.31 -4.80
CA LEU A 125 22.31 -27.89 -4.44
C LEU A 125 22.32 -26.99 -5.67
N ALA A 126 23.00 -27.38 -6.74
CA ALA A 126 22.99 -26.63 -8.00
C ALA A 126 21.59 -26.53 -8.60
N SER A 127 20.86 -27.66 -8.68
CA SER A 127 19.49 -27.68 -9.19
C SER A 127 18.51 -26.92 -8.27
N ALA A 128 18.66 -27.06 -6.93
CA ALA A 128 17.89 -26.30 -5.96
C ALA A 128 18.16 -24.80 -6.06
N GLY A 129 19.40 -24.40 -6.34
CA GLY A 129 19.77 -23.00 -6.59
C GLY A 129 19.04 -22.40 -7.80
N VAL A 130 19.03 -23.13 -8.93
CA VAL A 130 18.28 -22.71 -10.13
C VAL A 130 16.79 -22.61 -9.83
N ALA A 131 16.20 -23.60 -9.14
CA ALA A 131 14.81 -23.58 -8.74
C ALA A 131 14.50 -22.40 -7.77
N GLY A 132 15.43 -22.11 -6.84
CA GLY A 132 15.33 -20.97 -5.92
C GLY A 132 15.31 -19.63 -6.65
N ILE A 133 16.16 -19.45 -7.66
CA ILE A 133 16.18 -18.25 -8.50
C ILE A 133 14.84 -18.11 -9.25
N ALA A 134 14.33 -19.18 -9.85
CA ALA A 134 13.04 -19.15 -10.53
C ALA A 134 11.88 -18.78 -9.59
N LEU A 135 11.86 -19.33 -8.36
CA LEU A 135 10.89 -18.96 -7.33
C LEU A 135 11.05 -17.51 -6.89
N ALA A 136 12.28 -17.00 -6.75
CA ALA A 136 12.54 -15.60 -6.38
C ALA A 136 11.98 -14.63 -7.44
N PHE A 137 12.19 -14.90 -8.73
CA PHE A 137 11.56 -14.12 -9.80
C PHE A 137 10.04 -14.21 -9.77
N GLY A 138 9.48 -15.40 -9.51
CA GLY A 138 8.03 -15.60 -9.38
C GLY A 138 7.42 -14.84 -8.19
N ALA A 139 8.18 -14.62 -7.11
CA ALA A 139 7.74 -13.94 -5.90
C ALA A 139 8.10 -12.43 -5.87
N GLN A 140 8.82 -11.91 -6.85
CA GLN A 140 9.38 -10.56 -6.87
C GLN A 140 8.32 -9.47 -6.64
N THR A 141 7.16 -9.58 -7.28
CA THR A 141 6.06 -8.62 -7.12
C THR A 141 5.49 -8.63 -5.70
N LEU A 142 5.39 -9.79 -5.09
CA LEU A 142 4.92 -9.92 -3.71
C LEU A 142 5.87 -9.23 -2.73
N VAL A 143 7.16 -9.42 -2.89
CA VAL A 143 8.19 -8.77 -2.06
C VAL A 143 8.16 -7.26 -2.26
N LYS A 144 8.03 -6.79 -3.52
CA LYS A 144 7.88 -5.38 -3.85
C LYS A 144 6.66 -4.77 -3.17
N ASP A 145 5.49 -5.43 -3.26
CA ASP A 145 4.25 -4.95 -2.64
C ASP A 145 4.39 -4.79 -1.11
N LEU A 146 5.00 -5.80 -0.45
CA LEU A 146 5.19 -5.80 1.00
C LEU A 146 6.16 -4.70 1.46
N LEU A 147 7.29 -4.54 0.77
CA LEU A 147 8.26 -3.51 1.10
C LEU A 147 7.69 -2.12 0.86
N SER A 148 7.02 -1.90 -0.28
CA SER A 148 6.34 -0.63 -0.56
C SER A 148 5.30 -0.30 0.51
N GLY A 149 4.46 -1.25 0.91
CA GLY A 149 3.48 -1.04 1.98
C GLY A 149 4.12 -0.70 3.32
N LEU A 150 5.24 -1.31 3.65
CA LEU A 150 5.99 -0.99 4.86
C LEU A 150 6.53 0.46 4.82
N PHE A 151 7.14 0.87 3.71
CA PHE A 151 7.68 2.22 3.55
C PHE A 151 6.58 3.28 3.52
N LEU A 152 5.44 3.04 2.86
CA LEU A 152 4.29 3.93 2.86
C LEU A 152 3.81 4.27 4.28
N ILE A 153 3.76 3.25 5.16
CA ILE A 153 3.37 3.42 6.57
C ILE A 153 4.48 4.12 7.34
N PHE A 154 5.75 3.77 7.10
CA PHE A 154 6.88 4.29 7.87
C PHE A 154 7.20 5.76 7.54
N GLU A 155 6.99 6.16 6.28
CA GLU A 155 7.21 7.51 5.78
C GLU A 155 5.99 8.43 5.99
N ASP A 156 4.85 7.88 6.49
CA ASP A 156 3.60 8.60 6.72
C ASP A 156 3.12 9.39 5.49
N GLN A 157 3.24 8.77 4.28
CA GLN A 157 2.87 9.42 3.03
C GLN A 157 1.37 9.73 2.98
N TYR A 158 0.54 8.88 3.57
CA TYR A 158 -0.89 9.08 3.79
C TYR A 158 -1.43 8.17 4.90
N GLY A 159 -2.52 8.59 5.53
CA GLY A 159 -3.24 7.85 6.57
C GLY A 159 -4.64 7.44 6.17
N VAL A 160 -5.27 6.61 7.00
CA VAL A 160 -6.69 6.27 6.84
C VAL A 160 -7.53 7.53 7.07
N GLY A 161 -8.41 7.84 6.11
CA GLY A 161 -9.22 9.06 6.10
C GLY A 161 -8.66 10.17 5.22
N ASP A 162 -7.42 10.09 4.76
CA ASP A 162 -6.84 11.07 3.84
C ASP A 162 -7.48 11.00 2.45
N VAL A 163 -7.67 12.16 1.85
CA VAL A 163 -8.06 12.29 0.44
C VAL A 163 -6.79 12.34 -0.40
N VAL A 164 -6.63 11.33 -1.24
CA VAL A 164 -5.42 11.15 -2.06
C VAL A 164 -5.75 11.01 -3.54
N GLU A 165 -4.73 11.21 -4.35
CA GLU A 165 -4.72 10.91 -5.78
C GLU A 165 -3.57 9.93 -6.04
N ILE A 166 -3.91 8.69 -6.40
CA ILE A 166 -2.96 7.60 -6.68
C ILE A 166 -3.29 7.01 -8.05
N ASN A 167 -2.35 7.03 -8.99
CA ASN A 167 -2.52 6.48 -10.34
C ASN A 167 -3.83 6.95 -11.00
N ASP A 168 -4.11 8.27 -10.98
CA ASP A 168 -5.33 8.93 -11.51
C ASP A 168 -6.63 8.60 -10.75
N ILE A 169 -6.59 7.80 -9.70
CA ILE A 169 -7.73 7.50 -8.82
C ILE A 169 -7.74 8.51 -7.67
N LYS A 170 -8.84 9.26 -7.58
CA LYS A 170 -9.07 10.24 -6.50
C LYS A 170 -10.08 9.68 -5.52
N GLY A 171 -9.74 9.70 -4.24
CA GLY A 171 -10.65 9.20 -3.22
C GLY A 171 -10.07 9.26 -1.82
N THR A 172 -10.82 8.70 -0.88
CA THR A 172 -10.44 8.64 0.53
C THR A 172 -9.85 7.28 0.87
N ILE A 173 -8.73 7.26 1.59
CA ILE A 173 -8.12 6.02 2.08
C ILE A 173 -9.03 5.37 3.12
N GLU A 174 -9.47 4.14 2.87
CA GLU A 174 -10.25 3.33 3.82
C GLU A 174 -9.40 2.45 4.71
N ASP A 175 -8.34 1.88 4.12
CA ASP A 175 -7.50 0.92 4.82
C ASP A 175 -6.13 0.81 4.14
N ILE A 176 -5.10 0.66 4.94
CA ILE A 176 -3.72 0.48 4.48
C ILE A 176 -3.25 -0.88 4.96
N GLY A 177 -3.26 -1.85 4.06
CA GLY A 177 -2.71 -3.18 4.30
C GLY A 177 -1.23 -3.25 3.94
N LEU A 178 -0.55 -4.32 4.39
CA LEU A 178 0.86 -4.55 4.04
C LEU A 178 1.09 -4.70 2.52
N ARG A 179 0.11 -5.23 1.79
CA ARG A 179 0.23 -5.48 0.36
C ARG A 179 -0.65 -4.60 -0.51
N VAL A 180 -1.80 -4.17 0.02
CA VAL A 180 -2.86 -3.51 -0.74
C VAL A 180 -3.41 -2.36 0.06
N THR A 181 -3.51 -1.20 -0.56
CA THR A 181 -4.23 -0.02 -0.06
C THR A 181 -5.63 0.01 -0.66
N ARG A 182 -6.65 0.34 0.15
CA ARG A 182 -8.04 0.50 -0.28
C ARG A 182 -8.41 1.97 -0.31
N ILE A 183 -8.94 2.40 -1.44
CA ILE A 183 -9.41 3.77 -1.67
C ILE A 183 -10.88 3.71 -2.04
N ARG A 184 -11.70 4.55 -1.43
CA ARG A 184 -13.07 4.80 -1.84
C ARG A 184 -13.11 6.08 -2.65
N ASP A 185 -13.54 6.00 -3.91
CA ASP A 185 -13.74 7.19 -4.74
C ASP A 185 -15.01 7.95 -4.35
N PHE A 186 -15.22 9.08 -5.02
CA PHE A 186 -16.37 9.95 -4.74
C PHE A 186 -17.72 9.34 -5.17
N ASP A 187 -17.71 8.33 -6.06
CA ASP A 187 -18.89 7.59 -6.50
C ASP A 187 -19.19 6.40 -5.57
N GLY A 188 -18.35 6.18 -4.55
CA GLY A 188 -18.49 5.10 -3.57
C GLY A 188 -17.85 3.77 -3.97
N LEU A 189 -17.18 3.70 -5.13
CA LEU A 189 -16.47 2.51 -5.58
C LEU A 189 -15.21 2.31 -4.76
N ILE A 190 -14.92 1.06 -4.36
CA ILE A 190 -13.72 0.72 -3.60
C ILE A 190 -12.66 0.14 -4.54
N TRP A 191 -11.53 0.82 -4.62
CA TRP A 191 -10.36 0.42 -5.38
C TRP A 191 -9.37 -0.31 -4.48
N TYR A 192 -8.83 -1.42 -4.98
CA TYR A 192 -7.80 -2.22 -4.33
C TYR A 192 -6.51 -2.06 -5.12
N ILE A 193 -5.60 -1.24 -4.64
CA ILE A 193 -4.33 -0.92 -5.32
C ILE A 193 -3.20 -1.67 -4.64
N ARG A 194 -2.40 -2.42 -5.40
CA ARG A 194 -1.20 -3.07 -4.87
C ARG A 194 -0.15 -2.02 -4.52
N ASN A 195 0.40 -2.09 -3.31
CA ASN A 195 1.34 -1.07 -2.84
C ASN A 195 2.57 -0.94 -3.74
N GLY A 196 3.04 -2.03 -4.34
CA GLY A 196 4.15 -2.02 -5.29
C GLY A 196 3.85 -1.35 -6.65
N GLU A 197 2.59 -1.04 -6.95
CA GLU A 197 2.16 -0.31 -8.15
C GLU A 197 1.95 1.18 -7.89
N ILE A 198 2.01 1.60 -6.63
CA ILE A 198 1.91 3.00 -6.24
C ILE A 198 3.28 3.65 -6.48
N THR A 199 3.39 4.44 -7.52
CA THR A 199 4.62 5.15 -7.89
C THR A 199 4.62 6.61 -7.47
N THR A 200 3.44 7.22 -7.47
CA THR A 200 3.23 8.62 -7.09
C THR A 200 1.96 8.73 -6.28
N VAL A 201 2.02 9.55 -5.24
CA VAL A 201 0.89 9.88 -4.37
C VAL A 201 0.77 11.39 -4.27
N GLY A 202 -0.41 11.91 -4.55
CA GLY A 202 -0.78 13.27 -4.20
C GLY A 202 -1.70 13.25 -2.98
N ASN A 203 -1.22 13.70 -1.82
CA ASN A 203 -2.06 13.84 -0.63
C ASN A 203 -2.68 15.24 -0.61
N ARG A 204 -4.03 15.27 -0.61
CA ARG A 204 -4.80 16.52 -0.59
C ARG A 204 -5.24 16.93 0.81
N THR A 205 -4.94 16.11 1.81
CA THR A 205 -5.35 16.30 3.20
C THR A 205 -4.22 16.84 4.05
N GLN A 206 -2.97 16.51 3.71
CA GLN A 206 -1.81 16.94 4.47
C GLN A 206 -1.31 18.32 4.03
N GLY A 207 -0.91 19.12 5.00
CA GLY A 207 -0.21 20.37 4.80
C GLY A 207 -1.12 21.55 4.46
N VAL A 208 -0.68 22.36 3.51
CA VAL A 208 -1.29 23.63 3.13
C VAL A 208 -1.85 23.53 1.72
N ALA A 209 -3.12 23.89 1.56
CA ALA A 209 -3.75 24.02 0.25
C ALA A 209 -3.60 25.45 -0.26
N THR A 210 -2.91 25.61 -1.40
CA THR A 210 -2.96 26.87 -2.17
C THR A 210 -3.89 26.67 -3.35
N THR A 211 -4.94 27.47 -3.42
CA THR A 211 -5.92 27.40 -4.50
C THR A 211 -5.97 28.71 -5.27
N LEU A 212 -6.15 28.59 -6.58
CA LEU A 212 -6.41 29.68 -7.48
C LEU A 212 -7.89 29.63 -7.87
N THR A 213 -8.62 30.72 -7.60
CA THR A 213 -10.03 30.82 -7.93
C THR A 213 -10.20 31.82 -9.06
N ASP A 214 -10.72 31.35 -10.17
CA ASP A 214 -10.99 32.17 -11.33
C ASP A 214 -12.39 32.81 -11.19
N ILE A 215 -12.42 34.15 -11.45
CA ILE A 215 -13.63 34.98 -11.47
C ILE A 215 -13.70 35.66 -12.83
N THR A 216 -14.68 35.28 -13.62
CA THR A 216 -14.84 35.77 -14.98
C THR A 216 -15.90 36.86 -15.06
N VAL A 217 -15.59 37.95 -15.73
CA VAL A 217 -16.47 39.10 -16.00
C VAL A 217 -16.50 39.39 -17.49
N HIS A 218 -17.48 40.21 -17.92
CA HIS A 218 -17.51 40.66 -19.31
C HIS A 218 -16.36 41.62 -19.60
N ALA A 219 -15.69 41.49 -20.78
CA ALA A 219 -14.50 42.26 -21.14
C ALA A 219 -14.72 43.78 -21.26
N SER A 220 -16.00 44.21 -21.35
CA SER A 220 -16.35 45.64 -21.34
C SER A 220 -16.31 46.30 -19.95
N GLU A 221 -16.16 45.54 -18.89
CA GLU A 221 -16.08 46.05 -17.53
C GLU A 221 -14.70 46.70 -17.28
N ASP A 222 -14.68 47.76 -16.47
CA ASP A 222 -13.41 48.39 -16.08
C ASP A 222 -12.61 47.51 -15.11
N PRO A 223 -11.40 47.06 -15.49
CA PRO A 223 -10.59 46.18 -14.65
C PRO A 223 -10.28 46.77 -13.27
N LEU A 224 -10.13 48.10 -13.18
CA LEU A 224 -9.82 48.75 -11.91
C LEU A 224 -11.00 48.75 -10.94
N VAL A 225 -12.22 48.88 -11.48
CA VAL A 225 -13.46 48.78 -10.69
C VAL A 225 -13.65 47.37 -10.19
N VAL A 226 -13.53 46.38 -11.07
CA VAL A 226 -13.64 44.94 -10.70
C VAL A 226 -12.61 44.59 -9.63
N MET A 227 -11.36 44.98 -9.82
CA MET A 227 -10.30 44.70 -8.83
C MET A 227 -10.59 45.34 -7.47
N ARG A 228 -11.17 46.52 -7.42
CA ARG A 228 -11.53 47.20 -6.18
C ARG A 228 -12.62 46.42 -5.45
N VAL A 229 -13.66 45.96 -6.15
CA VAL A 229 -14.74 45.17 -5.60
C VAL A 229 -14.22 43.82 -5.11
N LEU A 230 -13.38 43.11 -5.87
CA LEU A 230 -12.79 41.85 -5.44
C LEU A 230 -11.94 42.05 -4.17
N LYS A 231 -11.14 43.11 -4.06
CA LYS A 231 -10.35 43.42 -2.88
C LYS A 231 -11.22 43.71 -1.64
N MET A 232 -12.42 44.31 -1.79
CA MET A 232 -13.35 44.50 -0.69
C MET A 232 -13.90 43.15 -0.22
N VAL A 233 -14.38 42.30 -1.14
CA VAL A 233 -14.87 40.98 -0.82
C VAL A 233 -13.85 40.11 -0.09
N ILE A 234 -12.59 40.14 -0.55
CA ILE A 234 -11.52 39.36 0.08
C ILE A 234 -11.26 39.81 1.52
N ARG A 235 -11.25 41.14 1.78
CA ARG A 235 -11.11 41.63 3.15
C ARG A 235 -12.26 41.21 4.04
N GLU A 236 -13.46 41.13 3.52
CA GLU A 236 -14.63 40.67 4.26
C GLU A 236 -14.53 39.17 4.56
N VAL A 237 -14.00 38.35 3.64
CA VAL A 237 -13.73 36.92 3.86
C VAL A 237 -12.63 36.71 4.88
N ASP A 238 -11.55 37.53 4.83
CA ASP A 238 -10.42 37.47 5.75
C ASP A 238 -10.83 37.81 7.19
N GLN A 239 -11.80 38.71 7.36
CA GLN A 239 -12.33 39.13 8.67
C GLN A 239 -13.50 38.25 9.16
N ASP A 240 -13.93 37.27 8.38
CA ASP A 240 -15.04 36.38 8.76
C ASP A 240 -14.57 35.38 9.83
N PRO A 241 -15.15 35.40 11.04
CA PRO A 241 -14.76 34.49 12.12
C PRO A 241 -14.85 33.01 11.75
N GLN A 242 -15.67 32.66 10.76
CA GLN A 242 -15.83 31.31 10.29
C GLN A 242 -14.52 30.75 9.66
N PHE A 243 -13.68 31.62 9.11
CA PHE A 243 -12.48 31.22 8.39
C PHE A 243 -11.18 31.57 9.10
N SER A 244 -11.24 32.11 10.33
CA SER A 244 -10.06 32.52 11.11
C SER A 244 -9.05 31.39 11.30
N ASP A 245 -9.52 30.15 11.51
CA ASP A 245 -8.67 28.96 11.70
C ASP A 245 -8.36 28.24 10.39
N SER A 246 -9.04 28.60 9.31
CA SER A 246 -8.92 27.95 8.00
C SER A 246 -7.99 28.69 7.04
N LEU A 247 -7.97 30.01 7.10
CA LEU A 247 -7.08 30.85 6.29
C LEU A 247 -5.72 30.98 6.97
N LEU A 248 -4.66 30.63 6.26
CA LEU A 248 -3.28 30.76 6.75
C LEU A 248 -2.66 32.10 6.38
N GLU A 249 -3.14 32.71 5.32
CA GLU A 249 -2.70 34.02 4.82
C GLU A 249 -3.91 34.75 4.25
N THR A 250 -3.92 36.09 4.32
CA THR A 250 -4.95 36.90 3.67
C THR A 250 -5.01 36.58 2.19
N PRO A 251 -6.17 36.21 1.63
CA PRO A 251 -6.28 35.95 0.19
C PRO A 251 -5.87 37.15 -0.64
N THR A 252 -5.32 36.91 -1.81
CA THR A 252 -4.78 37.98 -2.68
C THR A 252 -5.37 37.96 -4.08
N VAL A 253 -5.83 39.08 -4.58
CA VAL A 253 -6.22 39.25 -6.00
C VAL A 253 -4.97 39.42 -6.85
N LEU A 254 -4.67 38.47 -7.72
CA LEU A 254 -3.50 38.47 -8.59
C LEU A 254 -3.69 39.42 -9.78
N GLY A 255 -4.94 39.74 -10.13
CA GLY A 255 -5.28 40.60 -11.26
C GLY A 255 -5.87 39.84 -12.43
N VAL A 256 -5.85 40.47 -13.62
CA VAL A 256 -6.34 39.83 -14.85
C VAL A 256 -5.32 38.83 -15.33
N THR A 257 -5.76 37.60 -15.51
CA THR A 257 -4.92 36.46 -15.98
C THR A 257 -5.18 36.13 -17.44
N ASP A 258 -6.40 36.39 -17.93
CA ASP A 258 -6.76 36.08 -19.32
C ASP A 258 -7.87 37.00 -19.80
N ILE A 259 -7.84 37.30 -21.10
CA ILE A 259 -8.90 38.01 -21.82
C ILE A 259 -9.16 37.23 -23.11
N THR A 260 -10.31 36.57 -23.18
CA THR A 260 -10.70 35.77 -24.33
C THR A 260 -12.08 36.16 -24.83
N GLY A 261 -12.16 36.66 -26.05
CA GLY A 261 -13.41 37.11 -26.65
C GLY A 261 -14.04 38.24 -25.85
N ASP A 262 -15.22 38.04 -25.29
CA ASP A 262 -15.98 38.99 -24.49
C ASP A 262 -15.84 38.78 -22.97
N GLN A 263 -14.88 37.92 -22.56
CA GLN A 263 -14.64 37.57 -21.17
C GLN A 263 -13.25 38.01 -20.70
N MET A 264 -13.19 38.46 -19.45
CA MET A 264 -11.95 38.82 -18.74
C MET A 264 -11.94 38.07 -17.41
N THR A 265 -10.88 37.30 -17.16
CA THR A 265 -10.73 36.46 -15.98
C THR A 265 -9.75 37.06 -14.99
N PHE A 266 -10.23 37.24 -13.75
CA PHE A 266 -9.42 37.57 -12.58
C PHE A 266 -9.11 36.33 -11.78
N GLN A 267 -7.94 36.33 -11.14
CA GLN A 267 -7.55 35.19 -10.30
C GLN A 267 -7.31 35.61 -8.86
N ILE A 268 -7.86 34.85 -7.93
CA ILE A 268 -7.70 35.02 -6.49
C ILE A 268 -6.88 33.86 -5.98
N SER A 269 -5.74 34.14 -5.35
CA SER A 269 -4.92 33.16 -4.65
C SER A 269 -5.36 33.09 -3.19
N THR A 270 -5.63 31.89 -2.72
CA THR A 270 -6.03 31.62 -1.32
C THR A 270 -5.18 30.49 -0.77
N LYS A 271 -4.61 30.70 0.44
CA LYS A 271 -3.82 29.73 1.13
C LYS A 271 -4.53 29.32 2.43
N CYS A 272 -4.92 28.06 2.54
CA CYS A 272 -5.73 27.57 3.64
C CYS A 272 -5.23 26.23 4.15
N VAL A 273 -5.73 25.84 5.31
CA VAL A 273 -5.56 24.49 5.84
C VAL A 273 -6.19 23.50 4.85
N ALA A 274 -5.50 22.41 4.58
CA ALA A 274 -6.00 21.37 3.68
C ALA A 274 -7.42 20.92 4.09
N GLN A 275 -8.26 20.60 3.10
CA GLN A 275 -9.70 20.29 3.17
C GLN A 275 -10.63 21.49 3.37
N THR A 276 -10.23 22.61 3.95
CA THR A 276 -11.11 23.79 4.13
C THR A 276 -11.22 24.65 2.87
N GLN A 277 -10.35 24.45 1.88
CA GLN A 277 -10.29 25.23 0.64
C GLN A 277 -11.61 25.29 -0.12
N TYR A 278 -12.38 24.22 -0.13
CA TYR A 278 -13.63 24.15 -0.89
C TYR A 278 -14.70 25.06 -0.31
N ASP A 279 -14.79 25.17 1.01
CA ASP A 279 -15.77 26.03 1.70
C ASP A 279 -15.38 27.50 1.56
N VAL A 280 -14.08 27.80 1.65
CA VAL A 280 -13.55 29.14 1.39
C VAL A 280 -13.85 29.57 -0.05
N ILE A 281 -13.55 28.74 -1.06
CA ILE A 281 -13.83 29.03 -2.47
C ILE A 281 -15.32 29.27 -2.72
N ARG A 282 -16.19 28.42 -2.17
CA ARG A 282 -17.66 28.58 -2.31
C ARG A 282 -18.12 29.92 -1.73
N THR A 283 -17.58 30.30 -0.57
CA THR A 283 -17.94 31.55 0.08
C THR A 283 -17.40 32.75 -0.69
N ILE A 284 -16.14 32.70 -1.18
CA ILE A 284 -15.60 33.75 -2.07
C ILE A 284 -16.50 33.93 -3.29
N ARG A 285 -16.85 32.85 -3.99
CA ARG A 285 -17.71 32.93 -5.20
C ARG A 285 -19.07 33.51 -4.89
N ARG A 286 -19.69 33.13 -3.78
CA ARG A 286 -21.00 33.67 -3.36
C ARG A 286 -20.89 35.17 -3.07
N LYS A 287 -19.95 35.59 -2.21
CA LYS A 287 -19.76 37.01 -1.85
C LYS A 287 -19.36 37.87 -3.06
N VAL A 288 -18.56 37.33 -3.97
CA VAL A 288 -18.22 38.02 -5.24
C VAL A 288 -19.47 38.22 -6.09
N LYS A 289 -20.35 37.21 -6.19
CA LYS A 289 -21.60 37.34 -6.95
C LYS A 289 -22.48 38.42 -6.36
N ASP A 290 -22.67 38.44 -5.04
CA ASP A 290 -23.48 39.43 -4.34
C ASP A 290 -22.90 40.87 -4.57
N ALA A 291 -21.59 41.05 -4.41
CA ALA A 291 -20.94 42.35 -4.61
C ALA A 291 -20.97 42.81 -6.07
N PHE A 292 -20.91 41.89 -7.03
CA PHE A 292 -21.03 42.24 -8.45
C PHE A 292 -22.44 42.69 -8.81
N ASP A 293 -23.45 42.08 -8.25
CA ASP A 293 -24.85 42.49 -8.42
C ASP A 293 -25.08 43.89 -7.86
N GLU A 294 -24.54 44.22 -6.68
CA GLU A 294 -24.62 45.56 -6.08
C GLU A 294 -23.85 46.60 -6.93
N ALA A 295 -22.68 46.25 -7.41
CA ALA A 295 -21.85 47.14 -8.24
C ALA A 295 -22.30 47.22 -9.72
N ARG A 296 -23.32 46.43 -10.11
CA ARG A 296 -23.81 46.29 -11.51
C ARG A 296 -22.74 45.82 -12.47
N ILE A 297 -21.79 45.02 -12.01
CA ILE A 297 -20.74 44.39 -12.83
C ILE A 297 -21.35 43.13 -13.48
N ARG A 298 -21.15 43.01 -14.80
CA ARG A 298 -21.64 41.82 -15.54
C ARG A 298 -20.68 40.66 -15.36
N GLY A 299 -21.00 39.76 -14.48
CA GLY A 299 -20.29 38.48 -14.36
C GLY A 299 -20.60 37.56 -15.54
N ALA A 300 -19.62 36.78 -15.98
CA ALA A 300 -19.75 35.70 -16.97
C ALA A 300 -19.68 34.37 -16.23
N PHE A 301 -20.72 34.07 -15.40
CA PHE A 301 -20.79 32.87 -14.59
C PHE A 301 -21.46 31.73 -15.34
#